data_afa39c181f9dee4ec8d5d91beaf7883c
#
_entry.id   afa39c181f9dee4ec8d5d91beaf7883c
#
_cell.length_a   1.000
_cell.length_b   1.000
_cell.length_c   1.000
_cell.angle_alpha   90.00
_cell.angle_beta   90.00
_cell.angle_gamma   90.00
#
_symmetry.space_group_name_H-M   'P 1'
#
loop_
_entity.id
_entity.type
_entity.pdbx_description
1 polymer ?
#
loop_
_entity_poly.entity_id
_entity_poly.type
_entity_poly.pdbx_seq_one_letter_code
_entity_poly.pdbx_strand_id
1 'polypeptide(L)'
;MSKRRNVSDMQIRALAQAGGTVNFAESFVSSEQFTLLFREGMGLVEETATYLDGKGREDSKRLSRHVALGYATESMRLTTRLMQLASWLLLQRAVGEGELSRLQAERDKARITLKDVQAPSSSEALAPLPAGLLALISRSLRLQERICHLDGQITASLADTARPIVASDNPVNAQITMLRTALQSF
;
A
#
# COMPACT_ATOMS: atom_id res chain seq x y z
N MET A 1 -13.26 4.48 54.34
CA MET A 1 -13.81 3.48 53.38
C MET A 1 -13.91 4.10 52.00
N SER A 2 -12.77 4.34 51.29
CA SER A 2 -12.84 5.01 49.99
C SER A 2 -11.74 4.55 49.02
N LYS A 3 -11.39 3.24 48.98
CA LYS A 3 -10.27 2.73 48.15
C LYS A 3 -10.67 1.63 47.13
N ARG A 4 -11.95 1.26 47.05
CA ARG A 4 -12.37 0.16 46.13
C ARG A 4 -12.98 0.60 44.81
N ARG A 5 -13.22 1.91 44.58
CA ARG A 5 -13.83 2.42 43.34
C ARG A 5 -12.85 2.71 42.19
N ASN A 6 -11.56 2.79 42.50
CA ASN A 6 -10.57 3.23 41.51
C ASN A 6 -9.98 2.08 40.63
N VAL A 7 -10.09 0.81 41.05
CA VAL A 7 -9.56 -0.33 40.33
C VAL A 7 -10.46 -0.75 39.15
N SER A 8 -11.78 -0.68 39.35
CA SER A 8 -12.76 -1.03 38.29
C SER A 8 -12.76 -0.03 37.15
N ASP A 9 -12.62 1.27 37.42
CA ASP A 9 -12.55 2.30 36.38
C ASP A 9 -11.26 2.22 35.57
N MET A 10 -10.17 1.81 36.23
CA MET A 10 -8.90 1.61 35.54
C MET A 10 -8.90 0.35 34.67
N GLN A 11 -9.55 -0.73 35.10
CA GLN A 11 -9.74 -1.95 34.31
C GLN A 11 -10.73 -1.72 33.16
N ILE A 12 -11.79 -0.96 33.35
CA ILE A 12 -12.75 -0.62 32.27
C ILE A 12 -12.08 0.27 31.22
N ARG A 13 -11.23 1.23 31.63
CA ARG A 13 -10.45 2.03 30.69
C ARG A 13 -9.38 1.21 29.95
N ALA A 14 -8.74 0.24 30.60
CA ALA A 14 -7.78 -0.66 29.97
C ALA A 14 -8.48 -1.60 28.97
N LEU A 15 -9.68 -2.10 29.27
CA LEU A 15 -10.48 -2.90 28.36
C LEU A 15 -11.06 -2.09 27.17
N ALA A 16 -11.40 -0.82 27.40
CA ALA A 16 -11.82 0.09 26.31
C ALA A 16 -10.66 0.48 25.38
N GLN A 17 -9.42 0.46 25.86
CA GLN A 17 -8.23 0.64 25.06
C GLN A 17 -7.76 -0.65 24.35
N ALA A 18 -8.14 -1.82 24.84
CA ALA A 18 -7.88 -3.11 24.21
C ALA A 18 -8.84 -3.45 23.06
N GLY A 19 -9.92 -2.68 22.89
CA GLY A 19 -10.83 -2.72 21.72
C GLY A 19 -10.28 -1.87 20.55
N GLY A 20 -8.97 -1.81 20.37
CA GLY A 20 -8.33 -1.13 19.24
C GLY A 20 -8.85 -1.73 17.94
N THR A 21 -9.54 -0.94 17.14
CA THR A 21 -9.80 -1.24 15.73
C THR A 21 -8.50 -1.75 15.15
N VAL A 22 -8.47 -3.03 14.76
CA VAL A 22 -7.30 -3.64 14.10
C VAL A 22 -6.98 -2.74 12.92
N ASN A 23 -5.84 -2.04 13.02
CA ASN A 23 -5.48 -1.08 12.00
C ASN A 23 -5.16 -1.89 10.74
N PHE A 24 -6.01 -1.76 9.73
CA PHE A 24 -5.88 -2.48 8.46
C PHE A 24 -4.45 -2.42 7.90
N ALA A 25 -3.80 -1.26 8.01
CA ALA A 25 -2.44 -1.06 7.53
C ALA A 25 -1.41 -1.94 8.27
N GLU A 26 -1.51 -2.08 9.59
CA GLU A 26 -0.61 -2.94 10.39
C GLU A 26 -0.89 -4.42 10.12
N SER A 27 -2.17 -4.78 10.09
CA SER A 27 -2.59 -6.15 9.78
C SER A 27 -2.18 -6.56 8.37
N PHE A 28 -2.26 -5.64 7.40
CA PHE A 28 -1.90 -5.93 6.02
C PHE A 28 -0.39 -6.15 5.87
N VAL A 29 0.45 -5.26 6.42
CA VAL A 29 1.92 -5.36 6.26
C VAL A 29 2.50 -6.59 6.96
N SER A 30 1.88 -7.05 8.05
CA SER A 30 2.23 -8.31 8.72
C SER A 30 1.63 -9.55 8.05
N SER A 31 0.82 -9.40 6.98
CA SER A 31 0.15 -10.50 6.32
C SER A 31 1.05 -11.26 5.34
N GLU A 32 0.73 -12.52 5.13
CA GLU A 32 1.34 -13.34 4.08
C GLU A 32 1.12 -12.73 2.68
N GLN A 33 -0.02 -12.08 2.46
CA GLN A 33 -0.34 -11.41 1.19
C GLN A 33 0.64 -10.28 0.87
N PHE A 34 1.04 -9.49 1.86
CA PHE A 34 2.07 -8.47 1.66
C PHE A 34 3.43 -9.10 1.36
N THR A 35 3.80 -10.17 2.05
CA THR A 35 5.05 -10.89 1.81
C THR A 35 5.12 -11.43 0.37
N LEU A 36 4.02 -11.97 -0.15
CA LEU A 36 3.94 -12.44 -1.54
C LEU A 36 4.05 -11.27 -2.53
N LEU A 37 3.34 -10.16 -2.27
CA LEU A 37 3.39 -8.96 -3.11
C LEU A 37 4.80 -8.35 -3.14
N PHE A 38 5.47 -8.29 -1.99
CA PHE A 38 6.85 -7.82 -1.87
C PHE A 38 7.82 -8.69 -2.68
N ARG A 39 7.71 -10.01 -2.55
CA ARG A 39 8.53 -10.97 -3.31
C ARG A 39 8.29 -10.86 -4.82
N GLU A 40 7.04 -10.74 -5.24
CA GLU A 40 6.67 -10.52 -6.65
C GLU A 40 7.28 -9.23 -7.19
N GLY A 41 7.19 -8.13 -6.43
CA GLY A 41 7.74 -6.83 -6.83
C GLY A 41 9.26 -6.85 -6.96
N MET A 42 9.97 -7.34 -5.96
CA MET A 42 11.44 -7.44 -5.99
C MET A 42 11.93 -8.41 -7.05
N GLY A 43 11.25 -9.53 -7.24
CA GLY A 43 11.56 -10.48 -8.31
C GLY A 43 11.37 -9.86 -9.70
N LEU A 44 10.35 -9.01 -9.90
CA LEU A 44 10.16 -8.31 -11.17
C LEU A 44 11.23 -7.25 -11.43
N VAL A 45 11.75 -6.58 -10.40
CA VAL A 45 12.89 -5.66 -10.51
C VAL A 45 14.14 -6.42 -10.97
N GLU A 46 14.46 -7.54 -10.32
CA GLU A 46 15.62 -8.36 -10.64
C GLU A 46 15.54 -8.96 -12.05
N GLU A 47 14.39 -9.50 -12.42
CA GLU A 47 14.14 -10.06 -13.75
C GLU A 47 14.29 -8.98 -14.84
N THR A 48 13.78 -7.77 -14.57
CA THR A 48 13.89 -6.64 -15.50
C THR A 48 15.34 -6.21 -15.67
N ALA A 49 16.10 -6.10 -14.59
CA ALA A 49 17.53 -5.77 -14.66
C ALA A 49 18.29 -6.82 -15.48
N THR A 50 18.09 -8.10 -15.18
CA THR A 50 18.69 -9.21 -15.91
C THR A 50 18.33 -9.20 -17.39
N TYR A 51 17.07 -8.91 -17.72
CA TYR A 51 16.63 -8.84 -19.12
C TYR A 51 17.30 -7.67 -19.86
N LEU A 52 17.30 -6.47 -19.26
CA LEU A 52 17.84 -5.28 -19.90
C LEU A 52 19.36 -5.35 -20.09
N ASP A 53 20.09 -5.95 -19.16
CA ASP A 53 21.54 -6.13 -19.28
C ASP A 53 21.93 -7.29 -20.20
N GLY A 54 21.07 -8.30 -20.34
CA GLY A 54 21.31 -9.48 -21.14
C GLY A 54 20.58 -9.47 -22.48
N LYS A 55 19.56 -10.32 -22.58
CA LYS A 55 18.80 -10.57 -23.81
C LYS A 55 18.18 -9.31 -24.41
N GLY A 56 17.62 -8.44 -23.59
CA GLY A 56 17.00 -7.19 -24.04
C GLY A 56 17.99 -6.27 -24.73
N ARG A 57 19.24 -6.23 -24.23
CA ARG A 57 20.34 -5.48 -24.88
C ARG A 57 20.72 -6.07 -26.24
N GLU A 58 20.69 -7.39 -26.39
CA GLU A 58 20.95 -8.06 -27.67
C GLU A 58 19.81 -7.80 -28.66
N ASP A 59 18.57 -7.94 -28.22
CA ASP A 59 17.37 -7.69 -29.01
C ASP A 59 17.38 -6.23 -29.53
N SER A 60 17.72 -5.26 -28.67
CA SER A 60 17.73 -3.84 -29.03
C SER A 60 18.70 -3.50 -30.19
N LYS A 61 19.84 -4.21 -30.31
CA LYS A 61 20.81 -4.02 -31.39
C LYS A 61 20.28 -4.43 -32.76
N ARG A 62 19.26 -5.27 -32.80
CA ARG A 62 18.65 -5.78 -34.04
C ARG A 62 17.46 -4.94 -34.51
N LEU A 63 17.04 -3.95 -33.71
CA LEU A 63 15.90 -3.10 -34.02
C LEU A 63 16.29 -2.01 -35.02
N SER A 64 15.34 -1.60 -35.85
CA SER A 64 15.48 -0.40 -36.66
C SER A 64 15.65 0.83 -35.77
N ARG A 65 16.28 1.90 -36.26
CA ARG A 65 16.56 3.12 -35.47
C ARG A 65 15.31 3.69 -34.78
N HIS A 66 14.18 3.70 -35.49
CA HIS A 66 12.92 4.20 -34.93
C HIS A 66 12.41 3.31 -33.79
N VAL A 67 12.41 2.00 -33.98
CA VAL A 67 11.97 1.03 -32.96
C VAL A 67 12.93 1.01 -31.76
N ALA A 68 14.22 1.17 -31.98
CA ALA A 68 15.22 1.25 -30.92
C ALA A 68 15.00 2.47 -30.00
N LEU A 69 14.53 3.59 -30.54
CA LEU A 69 14.16 4.75 -29.73
C LEU A 69 12.92 4.45 -28.85
N GLY A 70 11.90 3.78 -29.41
CA GLY A 70 10.75 3.30 -28.66
C GLY A 70 11.14 2.33 -27.55
N TYR A 71 12.03 1.36 -27.87
CA TYR A 71 12.58 0.43 -26.89
C TYR A 71 13.27 1.16 -25.71
N ALA A 72 14.14 2.12 -26.01
CA ALA A 72 14.84 2.89 -24.98
C ALA A 72 13.83 3.67 -24.09
N THR A 73 12.85 4.32 -24.70
CA THR A 73 11.81 5.07 -23.97
C THR A 73 10.99 4.17 -23.04
N GLU A 74 10.52 3.02 -23.54
CA GLU A 74 9.72 2.10 -22.74
C GLU A 74 10.54 1.39 -21.66
N SER A 75 11.83 1.09 -21.93
CA SER A 75 12.75 0.57 -20.92
C SER A 75 12.95 1.57 -19.77
N MET A 76 13.11 2.86 -20.07
CA MET A 76 13.22 3.91 -19.04
C MET A 76 11.93 4.03 -18.23
N ARG A 77 10.77 4.02 -18.90
CA ARG A 77 9.46 4.07 -18.22
C ARG A 77 9.25 2.85 -17.30
N LEU A 78 9.59 1.67 -17.79
CA LEU A 78 9.52 0.43 -17.01
C LEU A 78 10.41 0.51 -15.77
N THR A 79 11.67 0.93 -15.93
CA THR A 79 12.62 1.07 -14.82
C THR A 79 12.13 2.10 -13.79
N THR A 80 11.66 3.27 -14.24
CA THR A 80 11.11 4.30 -13.35
C THR A 80 9.90 3.79 -12.57
N ARG A 81 8.98 3.09 -13.24
CA ARG A 81 7.83 2.47 -12.60
C ARG A 81 8.24 1.48 -11.52
N LEU A 82 9.16 0.57 -11.85
CA LEU A 82 9.63 -0.43 -10.90
C LEU A 82 10.36 0.18 -9.71
N MET A 83 11.15 1.23 -9.91
CA MET A 83 11.76 1.98 -8.79
C MET A 83 10.71 2.54 -7.83
N GLN A 84 9.64 3.12 -8.35
CA GLN A 84 8.56 3.68 -7.52
C GLN A 84 7.79 2.59 -6.77
N LEU A 85 7.49 1.48 -7.44
CA LEU A 85 6.84 0.33 -6.81
C LEU A 85 7.71 -0.29 -5.72
N ALA A 86 9.00 -0.48 -5.99
CA ALA A 86 9.96 -0.97 -5.00
C ALA A 86 10.09 -0.03 -3.80
N SER A 87 10.17 1.28 -4.04
CA SER A 87 10.23 2.29 -2.97
C SER A 87 8.98 2.23 -2.08
N TRP A 88 7.80 2.09 -2.66
CA TRP A 88 6.56 1.94 -1.89
C TRP A 88 6.55 0.64 -1.06
N LEU A 89 6.95 -0.49 -1.67
CA LEU A 89 7.03 -1.78 -0.99
C LEU A 89 8.00 -1.76 0.19
N LEU A 90 9.19 -1.18 0.00
CA LEU A 90 10.19 -1.02 1.05
C LEU A 90 9.71 -0.11 2.17
N LEU A 91 9.03 0.99 1.83
CA LEU A 91 8.46 1.92 2.79
C LEU A 91 7.40 1.23 3.67
N GLN A 92 6.47 0.49 3.06
CA GLN A 92 5.45 -0.25 3.81
C GLN A 92 6.09 -1.33 4.71
N ARG A 93 7.10 -2.02 4.21
CA ARG A 93 7.83 -3.01 4.99
C ARG A 93 8.50 -2.39 6.22
N ALA A 94 9.21 -1.27 6.05
CA ALA A 94 9.87 -0.56 7.16
C ALA A 94 8.87 -0.07 8.24
N VAL A 95 7.65 0.33 7.82
CA VAL A 95 6.56 0.64 8.76
C VAL A 95 6.10 -0.60 9.53
N GLY A 96 5.95 -1.73 8.84
CA GLY A 96 5.52 -2.99 9.46
C GLY A 96 6.54 -3.59 10.42
N GLU A 97 7.82 -3.42 10.13
CA GLU A 97 8.94 -3.82 10.99
C GLU A 97 9.19 -2.82 12.14
N GLY A 98 8.46 -1.69 12.17
CA GLY A 98 8.58 -0.65 13.20
C GLY A 98 9.84 0.22 13.06
N GLU A 99 10.56 0.13 11.95
CA GLU A 99 11.76 0.93 11.67
C GLU A 99 11.42 2.39 11.33
N LEU A 100 10.25 2.61 10.74
CA LEU A 100 9.74 3.92 10.38
C LEU A 100 8.41 4.22 11.08
N SER A 101 8.30 5.44 11.62
CA SER A 101 7.01 5.91 12.10
C SER A 101 6.07 6.19 10.92
N ARG A 102 4.77 6.07 11.13
CA ARG A 102 3.75 6.36 10.10
C ARG A 102 3.84 7.78 9.56
N LEU A 103 4.11 8.76 10.43
CA LEU A 103 4.28 10.15 10.02
C LEU A 103 5.48 10.36 9.10
N GLN A 104 6.57 9.64 9.32
CA GLN A 104 7.72 9.64 8.42
C GLN A 104 7.37 8.97 7.09
N ALA A 105 6.71 7.80 7.16
CA ALA A 105 6.28 7.08 5.97
C ALA A 105 5.35 7.92 5.07
N GLU A 106 4.39 8.66 5.63
CA GLU A 106 3.53 9.56 4.85
C GLU A 106 4.32 10.71 4.18
N ARG A 107 5.33 11.26 4.84
CA ARG A 107 6.20 12.29 4.25
C ARG A 107 7.04 11.74 3.10
N ASP A 108 7.59 10.54 3.27
CA ASP A 108 8.42 9.89 2.26
C ASP A 108 7.57 9.36 1.11
N LYS A 109 6.36 8.90 1.38
CA LYS A 109 5.35 8.52 0.39
C LYS A 109 4.99 9.67 -0.55
N ALA A 110 4.93 10.91 -0.04
CA ALA A 110 4.65 12.09 -0.87
C ALA A 110 5.69 12.30 -1.99
N ARG A 111 6.87 11.70 -1.86
CA ARG A 111 7.92 11.71 -2.90
C ARG A 111 7.79 10.57 -3.91
N ILE A 112 6.93 9.59 -3.62
CA ILE A 112 6.70 8.42 -4.47
C ILE A 112 5.48 8.70 -5.34
N THR A 113 5.69 9.00 -6.61
CA THR A 113 4.61 9.31 -7.56
C THR A 113 4.06 8.04 -8.23
N LEU A 114 3.30 7.23 -7.49
CA LEU A 114 2.73 5.97 -8.02
C LEU A 114 1.81 6.17 -9.23
N LYS A 115 1.14 7.33 -9.32
CA LYS A 115 0.15 7.63 -10.37
C LYS A 115 0.72 8.37 -11.58
N ASP A 116 1.86 9.06 -11.42
CA ASP A 116 2.45 9.90 -12.47
C ASP A 116 3.43 9.15 -13.40
N VAL A 117 3.58 7.84 -13.23
CA VAL A 117 4.32 7.08 -14.23
C VAL A 117 3.53 7.11 -15.52
N GLN A 118 4.06 7.82 -16.51
CA GLN A 118 3.46 8.01 -17.82
C GLN A 118 2.82 6.72 -18.33
N ALA A 119 1.58 6.84 -18.78
CA ALA A 119 0.88 5.74 -19.41
C ALA A 119 1.77 5.12 -20.51
N PRO A 120 1.68 3.81 -20.73
CA PRO A 120 2.40 3.17 -21.81
C PRO A 120 2.07 3.86 -23.14
N SER A 121 3.02 3.87 -24.05
CA SER A 121 2.81 4.35 -25.42
C SER A 121 1.60 3.65 -26.04
N SER A 122 1.02 4.24 -27.09
CA SER A 122 -0.09 3.63 -27.82
C SER A 122 0.23 2.19 -28.23
N SER A 123 -0.79 1.35 -28.34
CA SER A 123 -0.64 -0.06 -28.76
C SER A 123 0.15 -0.20 -30.06
N GLU A 124 0.00 0.77 -30.98
CA GLU A 124 0.70 0.84 -32.26
C GLU A 124 2.22 1.06 -32.09
N ALA A 125 2.62 1.91 -31.14
CA ALA A 125 4.02 2.17 -30.83
C ALA A 125 4.69 0.99 -30.08
N LEU A 126 3.91 0.20 -29.35
CA LEU A 126 4.41 -0.98 -28.63
C LEU A 126 4.54 -2.22 -29.53
N ALA A 127 3.74 -2.33 -30.57
CA ALA A 127 3.66 -3.54 -31.42
C ALA A 127 5.02 -4.04 -31.97
N PRO A 128 5.99 -3.19 -32.36
CA PRO A 128 7.27 -3.64 -32.89
C PRO A 128 8.32 -3.96 -31.81
N LEU A 129 7.98 -3.83 -30.52
CA LEU A 129 8.94 -4.06 -29.42
C LEU A 129 9.11 -5.56 -29.12
N PRO A 130 10.30 -5.97 -28.60
CA PRO A 130 10.53 -7.36 -28.22
C PRO A 130 9.51 -7.88 -27.21
N ALA A 131 9.06 -9.10 -27.43
CA ALA A 131 8.04 -9.74 -26.57
C ALA A 131 8.45 -9.81 -25.09
N GLY A 132 9.75 -9.98 -24.80
CA GLY A 132 10.27 -9.97 -23.43
C GLY A 132 10.04 -8.63 -22.74
N LEU A 133 10.30 -7.50 -23.42
CA LEU A 133 10.03 -6.17 -22.87
C LEU A 133 8.53 -5.96 -22.65
N LEU A 134 7.69 -6.35 -23.61
CA LEU A 134 6.23 -6.22 -23.51
C LEU A 134 5.66 -7.01 -22.31
N ALA A 135 6.17 -8.22 -22.08
CA ALA A 135 5.76 -9.04 -20.93
C ALA A 135 6.10 -8.37 -19.60
N LEU A 136 7.30 -7.80 -19.45
CA LEU A 136 7.72 -7.07 -18.26
C LEU A 136 6.89 -5.79 -18.05
N ILE A 137 6.64 -5.02 -19.10
CA ILE A 137 5.76 -3.84 -19.06
C ILE A 137 4.36 -4.25 -18.55
N SER A 138 3.77 -5.26 -19.15
CA SER A 138 2.44 -5.75 -18.78
C SER A 138 2.33 -6.19 -17.32
N ARG A 139 3.35 -6.91 -16.83
CA ARG A 139 3.43 -7.35 -15.43
C ARG A 139 3.61 -6.17 -14.49
N SER A 140 4.45 -5.20 -14.84
CA SER A 140 4.68 -4.00 -14.02
C SER A 140 3.42 -3.14 -13.90
N LEU A 141 2.61 -3.03 -14.95
CA LEU A 141 1.34 -2.31 -14.93
C LEU A 141 0.32 -2.97 -14.00
N ARG A 142 0.17 -4.30 -14.09
CA ARG A 142 -0.71 -5.04 -13.17
C ARG A 142 -0.28 -4.91 -11.72
N LEU A 143 1.02 -4.96 -11.46
CA LEU A 143 1.55 -4.76 -10.11
C LEU A 143 1.28 -3.34 -9.61
N GLN A 144 1.47 -2.32 -10.46
CA GLN A 144 1.17 -0.92 -10.16
C GLN A 144 -0.31 -0.74 -9.80
N GLU A 145 -1.23 -1.28 -10.57
CA GLU A 145 -2.67 -1.20 -10.32
C GLU A 145 -3.03 -1.79 -8.95
N ARG A 146 -2.50 -2.97 -8.62
CA ARG A 146 -2.69 -3.61 -7.31
C ARG A 146 -2.14 -2.75 -6.17
N ILE A 147 -0.93 -2.22 -6.31
CA ILE A 147 -0.31 -1.36 -5.30
C ILE A 147 -1.08 -0.06 -5.13
N CYS A 148 -1.51 0.59 -6.21
CA CYS A 148 -2.34 1.81 -6.13
C CYS A 148 -3.67 1.56 -5.41
N HIS A 149 -4.31 0.41 -5.65
CA HIS A 149 -5.53 0.03 -4.96
C HIS A 149 -5.30 -0.16 -3.45
N LEU A 150 -4.26 -0.90 -3.08
CA LEU A 150 -3.88 -1.12 -1.68
C LEU A 150 -3.50 0.18 -0.97
N ASP A 151 -2.75 1.04 -1.63
CA ASP A 151 -2.37 2.36 -1.12
C ASP A 151 -3.61 3.22 -0.81
N GLY A 152 -4.61 3.19 -1.69
CA GLY A 152 -5.89 3.85 -1.46
C GLY A 152 -6.63 3.30 -0.24
N GLN A 153 -6.64 1.98 -0.05
CA GLN A 153 -7.28 1.34 1.12
C GLN A 153 -6.57 1.70 2.42
N ILE A 154 -5.22 1.67 2.43
CA ILE A 154 -4.42 2.07 3.59
C ILE A 154 -4.69 3.53 3.95
N THR A 155 -4.69 4.42 2.97
CA THR A 155 -4.94 5.85 3.18
C THR A 155 -6.36 6.12 3.70
N ALA A 156 -7.37 5.44 3.16
CA ALA A 156 -8.75 5.55 3.62
C ALA A 156 -8.93 5.06 5.06
N SER A 157 -8.31 3.93 5.42
CA SER A 157 -8.32 3.38 6.78
C SER A 157 -7.69 4.34 7.80
N LEU A 158 -6.60 5.01 7.43
CA LEU A 158 -5.95 6.00 8.28
C LEU A 158 -6.81 7.26 8.47
N ALA A 159 -7.50 7.72 7.43
CA ALA A 159 -8.40 8.86 7.49
C ALA A 159 -9.61 8.59 8.40
N ASP A 160 -10.12 7.37 8.38
CA ASP A 160 -11.25 6.96 9.25
C ASP A 160 -10.84 6.85 10.72
N THR A 161 -9.62 6.38 10.98
CA THR A 161 -9.04 6.31 12.33
C THR A 161 -8.72 7.70 12.89
N ALA A 162 -8.40 8.68 12.04
CA ALA A 162 -8.10 10.07 12.42
C ALA A 162 -9.37 10.91 12.63
N ARG A 163 -10.56 10.44 12.23
CA ARG A 163 -11.81 11.12 12.57
C ARG A 163 -11.99 11.07 14.09
N PRO A 164 -12.10 12.22 14.77
CA PRO A 164 -12.52 12.20 16.17
C PRO A 164 -13.85 11.44 16.21
N ILE A 165 -13.95 10.47 17.10
CA ILE A 165 -15.24 9.85 17.43
C ILE A 165 -16.08 11.01 18.01
N VAL A 166 -16.70 11.79 17.12
CA VAL A 166 -17.86 12.58 17.52
C VAL A 166 -18.80 11.52 18.04
N ALA A 167 -19.08 11.59 19.35
CA ALA A 167 -20.06 10.73 19.98
C ALA A 167 -21.39 10.96 19.23
N SER A 168 -21.50 10.35 18.07
CA SER A 168 -22.74 10.32 17.33
C SER A 168 -23.68 9.50 18.17
N ASP A 169 -24.85 10.02 18.40
CA ASP A 169 -26.00 9.44 19.05
C ASP A 169 -26.15 7.96 18.61
N ASN A 170 -25.35 7.11 19.25
CA ASN A 170 -25.45 5.68 19.02
C ASN A 170 -26.78 5.25 19.68
N PRO A 171 -27.79 4.85 18.88
CA PRO A 171 -29.10 4.47 19.44
C PRO A 171 -29.00 3.38 20.51
N VAL A 172 -27.92 2.61 20.50
CA VAL A 172 -27.58 1.62 21.52
C VAL A 172 -27.25 2.29 22.88
N ASN A 173 -26.57 3.44 22.89
CA ASN A 173 -26.28 4.17 24.12
C ASN A 173 -27.57 4.72 24.75
N ALA A 174 -28.52 5.18 23.96
CA ALA A 174 -29.83 5.59 24.44
C ALA A 174 -30.60 4.39 25.07
N GLN A 175 -30.56 3.22 24.45
CA GLN A 175 -31.16 1.99 24.97
C GLN A 175 -30.49 1.50 26.27
N ILE A 176 -29.15 1.52 26.32
CA ILE A 176 -28.42 1.16 27.55
C ILE A 176 -28.74 2.12 28.68
N THR A 177 -28.89 3.41 28.41
CA THR A 177 -29.26 4.42 29.42
C THR A 177 -30.68 4.19 29.93
N MET A 178 -31.63 3.90 29.03
CA MET A 178 -33.02 3.53 29.44
C MET A 178 -33.05 2.28 30.32
N LEU A 179 -32.31 1.24 29.94
CA LEU A 179 -32.23 0.00 30.74
C LEU A 179 -31.61 0.25 32.12
N ARG A 180 -30.55 1.06 32.20
CA ARG A 180 -29.94 1.44 33.48
C ARG A 180 -30.91 2.21 34.38
N THR A 181 -31.67 3.14 33.83
CA THR A 181 -32.64 3.93 34.55
C THR A 181 -33.80 3.05 35.07
N ALA A 182 -34.29 2.12 34.26
CA ALA A 182 -35.32 1.16 34.64
C ALA A 182 -34.87 0.20 35.76
N LEU A 183 -33.60 -0.23 35.73
CA LEU A 183 -33.05 -1.11 36.78
C LEU A 183 -32.72 -0.39 38.09
N GLN A 184 -32.62 0.93 38.12
CA GLN A 184 -32.40 1.73 39.33
C GLN A 184 -33.66 2.15 40.01
N SER A 185 -34.83 1.93 39.39
CA SER A 185 -36.15 2.25 39.93
C SER A 185 -36.84 1.05 40.62
N PHE A 186 -36.15 -0.07 40.75
CA PHE A 186 -36.52 -1.25 41.56
C PHE A 186 -35.58 -1.42 42.75
#